data_0cf6e73fd41b503436601a77f907a88a
#
_entry.id   0cf6e73fd41b503436601a77f907a88a
#
_cell.length_a   1.000
_cell.length_b   1.000
_cell.length_c   1.000
_cell.angle_alpha   90.00
_cell.angle_beta   90.00
_cell.angle_gamma   90.00
#
_symmetry.space_group_name_H-M   'P 1'
#
loop_
_entity.id
_entity.type
_entity.pdbx_description
1 polymer ?
#
loop_
_entity_poly.entity_id
_entity_poly.type
_entity_poly.pdbx_seq_one_letter_code
_entity_poly.pdbx_strand_id
1 'polypeptide(L)'
;MSRESRLPPRKFIDTPEEALARKHARELKDAQVRGVPSIDEMRHAIRRVSRDLPAITQVPRYGHLDAAAFRARAAQGLPFLITGVVDRWPLCRLTPGQLREQYGDVPVRARVGDYIANAFAADRPMRDMTMREYLDISLAGADDLPPYVGNLELRELNSMCHWPGYFQKMGPPRFWLGPVRTMTPLHCDYDDNVFAQIWGTKRIHLAPPHHDEFLYPKEANAILFGSPFDPEAPDYDRYPLARQANCVEVIVDPGDMLFVPAGWYHQVRALTFSLSSNRWARGVPLALSLIHI
;
A
#
# COMPACT_ATOMS: atom_id res chain seq x y z
N MET A 1 -22.53 -30.25 44.23
CA MET A 1 -23.12 -29.19 43.39
C MET A 1 -22.03 -28.67 42.47
N SER A 2 -21.95 -29.21 41.27
CA SER A 2 -20.97 -28.89 40.24
C SER A 2 -21.38 -27.60 39.51
N ARG A 3 -20.49 -26.60 39.54
CA ARG A 3 -20.64 -25.39 38.71
C ARG A 3 -20.27 -25.74 37.26
N GLU A 4 -21.29 -25.93 36.42
CA GLU A 4 -21.11 -25.93 34.96
C GLU A 4 -20.59 -24.55 34.54
N SER A 5 -19.37 -24.52 34.07
CA SER A 5 -18.81 -23.34 33.37
C SER A 5 -19.48 -23.22 32.03
N ARG A 6 -20.45 -22.33 31.92
CA ARG A 6 -21.01 -21.94 30.60
C ARG A 6 -19.90 -21.21 29.81
N LEU A 7 -19.43 -21.86 28.75
CA LEU A 7 -18.60 -21.22 27.74
C LEU A 7 -19.36 -20.02 27.14
N PRO A 8 -18.69 -18.88 26.90
CA PRO A 8 -19.34 -17.75 26.25
C PRO A 8 -19.86 -18.17 24.88
N PRO A 9 -20.99 -17.59 24.42
CA PRO A 9 -21.55 -17.92 23.13
C PRO A 9 -20.51 -17.70 22.04
N ARG A 10 -20.35 -18.69 21.12
CA ARG A 10 -19.51 -18.58 19.95
C ARG A 10 -19.90 -17.29 19.20
N LYS A 11 -18.96 -16.38 19.03
CA LYS A 11 -19.13 -15.26 18.10
C LYS A 11 -19.38 -15.87 16.73
N PHE A 12 -20.49 -15.53 16.12
CA PHE A 12 -20.75 -15.85 14.72
C PHE A 12 -19.57 -15.32 13.91
N ILE A 13 -18.89 -16.20 13.20
CA ILE A 13 -17.89 -15.81 12.22
C ILE A 13 -18.71 -15.35 11.01
N ASP A 14 -18.63 -14.05 10.71
CA ASP A 14 -19.28 -13.46 9.55
C ASP A 14 -18.79 -14.15 8.27
N THR A 15 -19.66 -14.36 7.31
CA THR A 15 -19.22 -14.68 5.96
C THR A 15 -18.37 -13.55 5.41
N PRO A 16 -17.46 -13.77 4.45
CA PRO A 16 -16.66 -12.72 3.83
C PRO A 16 -17.53 -11.55 3.31
N GLU A 17 -18.71 -11.84 2.76
CA GLU A 17 -19.67 -10.86 2.26
C GLU A 17 -20.28 -10.02 3.40
N GLU A 18 -20.69 -10.66 4.50
CA GLU A 18 -21.22 -9.95 5.67
C GLU A 18 -20.14 -9.10 6.36
N ALA A 19 -18.90 -9.59 6.43
CA ALA A 19 -17.78 -8.83 6.95
C ALA A 19 -17.48 -7.60 6.08
N LEU A 20 -17.53 -7.75 4.76
CA LEU A 20 -17.35 -6.66 3.79
C LEU A 20 -18.49 -5.63 3.91
N ALA A 21 -19.75 -6.08 3.95
CA ALA A 21 -20.93 -5.20 4.09
C ALA A 21 -20.89 -4.39 5.40
N ARG A 22 -20.52 -5.02 6.52
CA ARG A 22 -20.36 -4.31 7.81
C ARG A 22 -19.22 -3.31 7.79
N LYS A 23 -18.11 -3.65 7.15
CA LYS A 23 -16.99 -2.74 6.97
C LYS A 23 -17.39 -1.53 6.16
N HIS A 24 -18.04 -1.73 5.03
CA HIS A 24 -18.57 -0.66 4.16
C HIS A 24 -19.54 0.25 4.92
N ALA A 25 -20.53 -0.30 5.63
CA ALA A 25 -21.47 0.47 6.43
C ALA A 25 -20.76 1.31 7.53
N ARG A 26 -19.71 0.76 8.14
CA ARG A 26 -18.92 1.47 9.14
C ARG A 26 -18.12 2.62 8.52
N GLU A 27 -17.49 2.41 7.36
CA GLU A 27 -16.71 3.41 6.66
C GLU A 27 -17.59 4.57 6.14
N LEU A 28 -18.79 4.27 5.62
CA LEU A 28 -19.79 5.28 5.24
C LEU A 28 -20.19 6.13 6.46
N LYS A 29 -20.48 5.49 7.59
CA LYS A 29 -20.81 6.19 8.82
C LYS A 29 -19.65 7.05 9.33
N ASP A 30 -18.42 6.54 9.28
CA ASP A 30 -17.22 7.27 9.67
C ASP A 30 -16.94 8.45 8.73
N ALA A 31 -17.22 8.32 7.43
CA ALA A 31 -17.12 9.40 6.47
C ALA A 31 -18.14 10.51 6.77
N GLN A 32 -19.40 10.16 7.02
CA GLN A 32 -20.46 11.10 7.41
C GLN A 32 -20.10 11.85 8.69
N VAL A 33 -19.63 11.15 9.73
CA VAL A 33 -19.22 11.78 11.00
C VAL A 33 -18.03 12.74 10.82
N ARG A 34 -17.11 12.43 9.89
CA ARG A 34 -15.93 13.26 9.61
C ARG A 34 -16.21 14.39 8.63
N GLY A 35 -17.37 14.42 7.98
CA GLY A 35 -17.69 15.39 6.93
C GLY A 35 -16.83 15.25 5.68
N VAL A 36 -16.35 14.03 5.40
CA VAL A 36 -15.63 13.70 4.16
C VAL A 36 -16.56 12.94 3.22
N PRO A 37 -16.39 13.02 1.89
CA PRO A 37 -17.17 12.24 0.93
C PRO A 37 -17.11 10.74 1.21
N SER A 38 -18.16 10.01 0.84
CA SER A 38 -18.12 8.55 0.83
C SER A 38 -17.09 8.05 -0.17
N ILE A 39 -16.71 6.77 -0.04
CA ILE A 39 -15.72 6.18 -0.94
C ILE A 39 -16.20 6.18 -2.39
N ASP A 40 -17.50 5.96 -2.62
CA ASP A 40 -18.08 5.98 -3.97
C ASP A 40 -18.08 7.39 -4.57
N GLU A 41 -18.40 8.41 -3.78
CA GLU A 41 -18.30 9.81 -4.21
C GLU A 41 -16.85 10.19 -4.51
N MET A 42 -15.90 9.81 -3.66
CA MET A 42 -14.47 10.04 -3.88
C MET A 42 -13.98 9.33 -5.15
N ARG A 43 -14.34 8.06 -5.33
CA ARG A 43 -14.00 7.29 -6.53
C ARG A 43 -14.50 7.97 -7.80
N HIS A 44 -15.78 8.36 -7.81
CA HIS A 44 -16.38 9.03 -8.94
C HIS A 44 -15.69 10.38 -9.24
N ALA A 45 -15.43 11.17 -8.22
CA ALA A 45 -14.77 12.47 -8.35
C ALA A 45 -13.32 12.33 -8.83
N ILE A 46 -12.54 11.38 -8.28
CA ILE A 46 -11.16 11.11 -8.69
C ILE A 46 -11.11 10.69 -10.16
N ARG A 47 -11.97 9.76 -10.59
CA ARG A 47 -12.03 9.32 -11.99
C ARG A 47 -12.38 10.47 -12.94
N ARG A 48 -13.30 11.33 -12.55
CA ARG A 48 -13.68 12.51 -13.35
C ARG A 48 -12.50 13.46 -13.53
N VAL A 49 -11.83 13.81 -12.43
CA VAL A 49 -10.67 14.73 -12.46
C VAL A 49 -9.50 14.14 -13.22
N SER A 50 -9.26 12.83 -13.04
CA SER A 50 -8.11 12.18 -13.69
C SER A 50 -8.22 12.10 -15.20
N ARG A 51 -9.42 12.24 -15.80
CA ARG A 51 -9.59 12.28 -17.26
C ARG A 51 -8.91 13.49 -17.91
N ASP A 52 -8.75 14.56 -17.16
CA ASP A 52 -8.09 15.79 -17.63
C ASP A 52 -6.58 15.77 -17.37
N LEU A 53 -6.06 14.71 -16.72
CA LEU A 53 -4.63 14.58 -16.50
C LEU A 53 -3.89 14.24 -17.79
N PRO A 54 -2.71 14.83 -17.99
CA PRO A 54 -1.86 14.44 -19.11
C PRO A 54 -1.41 12.98 -18.96
N ALA A 55 -1.33 12.25 -20.07
CA ALA A 55 -0.67 10.96 -20.09
C ALA A 55 0.81 11.14 -19.71
N ILE A 56 1.28 10.36 -18.76
CA ILE A 56 2.69 10.37 -18.37
C ILE A 56 3.41 9.15 -18.94
N THR A 57 4.64 9.32 -19.38
CA THR A 57 5.52 8.25 -19.86
C THR A 57 6.58 7.89 -18.83
N GLN A 58 6.76 8.74 -17.84
CA GLN A 58 7.69 8.54 -16.73
C GLN A 58 7.20 9.28 -15.48
N VAL A 59 7.58 8.78 -14.30
CA VAL A 59 7.32 9.43 -13.03
C VAL A 59 8.39 10.49 -12.78
N PRO A 60 8.02 11.78 -12.65
CA PRO A 60 9.00 12.84 -12.43
C PRO A 60 9.70 12.69 -11.08
N ARG A 61 10.98 13.05 -11.04
CA ARG A 61 11.82 13.03 -9.85
C ARG A 61 12.17 14.45 -9.43
N TYR A 62 12.06 14.73 -8.15
CA TYR A 62 12.40 16.01 -7.55
C TYR A 62 13.40 15.80 -6.39
N GLY A 63 14.24 16.79 -6.14
CA GLY A 63 14.98 16.87 -4.89
C GLY A 63 14.05 17.14 -3.70
N HIS A 64 14.64 17.56 -2.59
CA HIS A 64 13.86 17.91 -1.39
C HIS A 64 12.77 18.93 -1.70
N LEU A 65 11.55 18.65 -1.26
CA LEU A 65 10.41 19.56 -1.32
C LEU A 65 10.01 19.96 0.09
N ASP A 66 9.73 21.25 0.29
CA ASP A 66 8.99 21.67 1.48
C ASP A 66 7.51 21.29 1.40
N ALA A 67 6.79 21.47 2.50
CA ALA A 67 5.40 21.04 2.58
C ALA A 67 4.47 21.82 1.62
N ALA A 68 4.78 23.06 1.28
CA ALA A 68 3.98 23.87 0.36
C ALA A 68 4.20 23.40 -1.08
N ALA A 69 5.46 23.24 -1.49
CA ALA A 69 5.82 22.72 -2.80
C ALA A 69 5.29 21.29 -3.02
N PHE A 70 5.37 20.43 -1.99
CA PHE A 70 4.79 19.10 -2.04
C PHE A 70 3.28 19.16 -2.31
N ARG A 71 2.52 19.90 -1.50
CA ARG A 71 1.06 19.98 -1.64
C ARG A 71 0.64 20.58 -2.99
N ALA A 72 1.35 21.59 -3.49
CA ALA A 72 1.07 22.17 -4.79
C ALA A 72 1.23 21.14 -5.94
N ARG A 73 2.21 20.24 -5.84
CA ARG A 73 2.40 19.16 -6.82
C ARG A 73 1.39 18.03 -6.64
N ALA A 74 1.15 17.61 -5.40
CA ALA A 74 0.21 16.55 -5.08
C ALA A 74 -1.22 16.90 -5.49
N ALA A 75 -1.60 18.19 -5.39
CA ALA A 75 -2.89 18.67 -5.87
C ALA A 75 -3.09 18.54 -7.39
N GLN A 76 -2.02 18.35 -8.17
CA GLN A 76 -2.11 18.06 -9.60
C GLN A 76 -2.61 16.63 -9.88
N GLY A 77 -2.67 15.74 -8.88
CA GLY A 77 -3.17 14.37 -9.02
C GLY A 77 -2.24 13.44 -9.80
N LEU A 78 -0.96 13.80 -9.97
CA LEU A 78 0.05 12.98 -10.65
C LEU A 78 1.04 12.38 -9.64
N PRO A 79 1.51 11.14 -9.83
CA PRO A 79 2.55 10.57 -9.00
C PRO A 79 3.89 11.26 -9.26
N PHE A 80 4.69 11.36 -8.24
CA PHE A 80 6.07 11.86 -8.34
C PHE A 80 6.95 11.26 -7.25
N LEU A 81 8.25 11.28 -7.49
CA LEU A 81 9.28 10.77 -6.61
C LEU A 81 10.11 11.93 -6.04
N ILE A 82 10.43 11.85 -4.75
CA ILE A 82 11.28 12.81 -4.05
C ILE A 82 12.53 12.05 -3.60
N THR A 83 13.71 12.59 -3.93
CA THR A 83 15.00 12.02 -3.54
C THR A 83 15.58 12.72 -2.33
N GLY A 84 16.47 12.05 -1.58
CA GLY A 84 17.24 12.65 -0.50
C GLY A 84 16.43 12.97 0.77
N VAL A 85 15.28 12.32 0.96
CA VAL A 85 14.43 12.47 2.15
C VAL A 85 14.60 11.31 3.11
N VAL A 86 14.50 10.09 2.59
CA VAL A 86 14.49 8.87 3.40
C VAL A 86 15.88 8.43 3.81
N ASP A 87 16.92 8.73 3.04
CA ASP A 87 18.33 8.42 3.32
C ASP A 87 18.84 8.98 4.66
N ARG A 88 18.18 10.04 5.16
CA ARG A 88 18.49 10.67 6.45
C ARG A 88 17.84 9.97 7.64
N TRP A 89 16.97 9.01 7.41
CA TRP A 89 16.29 8.32 8.50
C TRP A 89 17.27 7.39 9.23
N PRO A 90 17.26 7.34 10.58
CA PRO A 90 18.07 6.39 11.33
C PRO A 90 17.85 4.93 10.89
N LEU A 91 16.63 4.57 10.48
CA LEU A 91 16.30 3.22 10.02
C LEU A 91 17.08 2.78 8.77
N CYS A 92 17.49 3.73 7.91
CA CYS A 92 18.32 3.42 6.73
C CYS A 92 19.75 2.96 7.08
N ARG A 93 20.19 3.24 8.31
CA ARG A 93 21.52 2.86 8.79
C ARG A 93 21.56 1.46 9.40
N LEU A 94 20.41 0.87 9.71
CA LEU A 94 20.34 -0.50 10.20
C LEU A 94 20.51 -1.47 9.05
N THR A 95 21.28 -2.53 9.29
CA THR A 95 21.31 -3.70 8.41
C THR A 95 20.25 -4.72 8.84
N PRO A 96 19.86 -5.68 7.97
CA PRO A 96 18.97 -6.77 8.36
C PRO A 96 19.49 -7.57 9.57
N GLY A 97 20.82 -7.76 9.69
CA GLY A 97 21.45 -8.41 10.84
C GLY A 97 21.24 -7.62 12.13
N GLN A 98 21.46 -6.30 12.10
CA GLN A 98 21.22 -5.43 13.25
C GLN A 98 19.73 -5.36 13.64
N LEU A 99 18.82 -5.35 12.65
CA LEU A 99 17.39 -5.44 12.91
C LEU A 99 17.05 -6.76 13.64
N ARG A 100 17.63 -7.86 13.18
CA ARG A 100 17.49 -9.20 13.80
C ARG A 100 17.99 -9.22 15.25
N GLU A 101 19.11 -8.59 15.53
CA GLU A 101 19.70 -8.54 16.88
C GLU A 101 18.91 -7.64 17.82
N GLN A 102 18.55 -6.44 17.39
CA GLN A 102 17.95 -5.42 18.26
C GLN A 102 16.43 -5.58 18.40
N TYR A 103 15.76 -6.10 17.38
CA TYR A 103 14.30 -6.21 17.30
C TYR A 103 13.83 -7.66 17.04
N GLY A 104 14.70 -8.64 17.28
CA GLY A 104 14.44 -10.04 16.96
C GLY A 104 13.20 -10.63 17.64
N ASP A 105 12.84 -10.13 18.80
CA ASP A 105 11.70 -10.64 19.58
C ASP A 105 10.37 -9.92 19.26
N VAL A 106 10.41 -8.90 18.38
CA VAL A 106 9.19 -8.21 17.93
C VAL A 106 8.30 -9.17 17.16
N PRO A 107 7.00 -9.29 17.51
CA PRO A 107 6.08 -10.15 16.79
C PRO A 107 5.77 -9.56 15.40
N VAL A 108 5.82 -10.42 14.39
CA VAL A 108 5.45 -10.09 13.01
C VAL A 108 4.44 -11.11 12.49
N ARG A 109 3.61 -10.66 11.56
CA ARG A 109 2.67 -11.50 10.83
C ARG A 109 3.00 -11.45 9.34
N ALA A 110 3.43 -12.57 8.78
CA ALA A 110 3.82 -12.67 7.38
C ALA A 110 2.74 -13.37 6.56
N ARG A 111 2.59 -12.93 5.32
CA ARG A 111 1.83 -13.64 4.28
C ARG A 111 2.64 -14.86 3.86
N VAL A 112 1.99 -16.01 3.71
CA VAL A 112 2.61 -17.27 3.31
C VAL A 112 1.78 -17.94 2.21
N GLY A 113 2.32 -19.00 1.60
CA GLY A 113 1.66 -19.69 0.48
C GLY A 113 1.52 -18.78 -0.73
N ASP A 114 0.52 -19.02 -1.59
CA ASP A 114 0.28 -18.18 -2.77
C ASP A 114 -0.42 -16.88 -2.39
N TYR A 115 0.30 -16.01 -1.70
CA TYR A 115 -0.21 -14.70 -1.29
C TYR A 115 -0.32 -13.70 -2.43
N ILE A 116 0.21 -14.01 -3.62
CA ILE A 116 0.05 -13.16 -4.80
C ILE A 116 -1.36 -13.37 -5.35
N ALA A 117 -1.76 -14.61 -5.63
CA ALA A 117 -3.11 -14.92 -6.09
C ALA A 117 -4.19 -14.56 -5.07
N ASN A 118 -3.87 -14.66 -3.77
CA ASN A 118 -4.77 -14.39 -2.66
C ASN A 118 -4.51 -13.04 -1.96
N ALA A 119 -3.85 -12.08 -2.64
CA ALA A 119 -3.35 -10.86 -2.00
C ALA A 119 -4.43 -10.07 -1.26
N PHE A 120 -5.65 -10.05 -1.77
CA PHE A 120 -6.77 -9.29 -1.25
C PHE A 120 -7.87 -10.16 -0.63
N ALA A 121 -7.68 -11.48 -0.58
CA ALA A 121 -8.61 -12.39 0.07
C ALA A 121 -8.63 -12.14 1.60
N ALA A 122 -9.83 -12.19 2.19
CA ALA A 122 -9.99 -11.97 3.63
C ALA A 122 -9.35 -13.09 4.46
N ASP A 123 -9.33 -14.31 3.92
CA ASP A 123 -8.82 -15.54 4.51
C ASP A 123 -7.42 -15.94 4.02
N ARG A 124 -6.68 -14.99 3.40
CA ARG A 124 -5.32 -15.26 2.91
C ARG A 124 -4.45 -15.88 4.01
N PRO A 125 -3.64 -16.88 3.67
CA PRO A 125 -2.77 -17.54 4.64
C PRO A 125 -1.78 -16.56 5.28
N MET A 126 -1.75 -16.53 6.62
CA MET A 126 -0.86 -15.71 7.41
C MET A 126 -0.15 -16.58 8.45
N ARG A 127 1.10 -16.26 8.76
CA ARG A 127 1.87 -16.90 9.81
C ARG A 127 2.40 -15.88 10.80
N ASP A 128 2.12 -16.11 12.09
CA ASP A 128 2.69 -15.34 13.19
C ASP A 128 4.05 -15.93 13.56
N MET A 129 5.04 -15.07 13.73
CA MET A 129 6.41 -15.43 14.09
C MET A 129 7.12 -14.24 14.73
N THR A 130 8.33 -14.43 15.21
CA THR A 130 9.20 -13.34 15.64
C THR A 130 9.93 -12.71 14.45
N MET A 131 10.38 -11.47 14.60
CA MET A 131 11.21 -10.81 13.56
C MET A 131 12.47 -11.62 13.28
N ARG A 132 13.05 -12.26 14.30
CA ARG A 132 14.24 -13.13 14.17
C ARG A 132 13.96 -14.33 13.26
N GLU A 133 12.90 -15.08 13.55
CA GLU A 133 12.48 -16.23 12.74
C GLU A 133 12.17 -15.81 11.30
N TYR A 134 11.48 -14.68 11.14
CA TYR A 134 11.15 -14.12 9.82
C TYR A 134 12.41 -13.81 9.02
N LEU A 135 13.40 -13.11 9.62
CA LEU A 135 14.64 -12.73 8.94
C LEU A 135 15.50 -13.93 8.64
N ASP A 136 15.56 -14.93 9.54
CA ASP A 136 16.31 -16.19 9.30
C ASP A 136 15.77 -16.94 8.07
N ILE A 137 14.44 -17.06 7.93
CA ILE A 137 13.80 -17.69 6.78
C ILE A 137 14.04 -16.86 5.51
N SER A 138 13.78 -15.53 5.60
CA SER A 138 13.82 -14.65 4.44
C SER A 138 15.22 -14.43 3.87
N LEU A 139 16.25 -14.46 4.71
CA LEU A 139 17.65 -14.31 4.29
C LEU A 139 18.26 -15.63 3.80
N ALA A 140 17.72 -16.77 4.21
CA ALA A 140 18.17 -18.08 3.72
C ALA A 140 17.86 -18.30 2.22
N GLY A 141 16.85 -17.62 1.68
CA GLY A 141 16.54 -17.61 0.24
C GLY A 141 16.11 -18.97 -0.34
N ALA A 142 15.57 -19.87 0.50
CA ALA A 142 15.28 -21.24 0.12
C ALA A 142 13.93 -21.43 -0.59
N ASP A 143 13.02 -20.49 -0.47
CA ASP A 143 11.65 -20.61 -0.99
C ASP A 143 11.46 -19.86 -2.31
N ASP A 144 10.69 -20.44 -3.24
CA ASP A 144 10.31 -19.80 -4.50
C ASP A 144 9.42 -18.58 -4.24
N LEU A 145 8.52 -18.67 -3.24
CA LEU A 145 7.69 -17.58 -2.76
C LEU A 145 7.87 -17.44 -1.24
N PRO A 146 8.89 -16.68 -0.80
CA PRO A 146 9.23 -16.55 0.61
C PRO A 146 8.18 -15.77 1.38
N PRO A 147 8.09 -15.93 2.71
CA PRO A 147 7.18 -15.16 3.54
C PRO A 147 7.33 -13.65 3.33
N TYR A 148 6.20 -12.94 3.36
CA TYR A 148 6.17 -11.50 3.12
C TYR A 148 5.43 -10.74 4.25
N VAL A 149 6.15 -9.93 4.99
CA VAL A 149 5.55 -8.97 5.92
C VAL A 149 5.04 -7.78 5.13
N GLY A 150 3.73 -7.62 5.08
CA GLY A 150 3.09 -6.55 4.32
C GLY A 150 1.95 -5.90 5.09
N ASN A 151 1.92 -4.56 5.07
CA ASN A 151 0.94 -3.72 5.77
C ASN A 151 0.93 -3.94 7.30
N LEU A 152 2.10 -4.13 7.91
CA LEU A 152 2.24 -4.34 9.35
C LEU A 152 2.63 -3.03 10.06
N GLU A 153 2.02 -2.76 11.21
CA GLU A 153 2.45 -1.71 12.11
C GLU A 153 3.60 -2.24 12.98
N LEU A 154 4.79 -1.66 12.85
CA LEU A 154 5.97 -1.95 13.66
C LEU A 154 6.30 -0.70 14.47
N ARG A 155 5.65 -0.58 15.64
CA ARG A 155 5.72 0.63 16.48
C ARG A 155 7.13 0.90 16.98
N GLU A 156 7.91 -0.15 17.17
CA GLU A 156 9.30 -0.13 17.61
C GLU A 156 10.21 0.63 16.63
N LEU A 157 9.84 0.65 15.34
CA LEU A 157 10.59 1.29 14.28
C LEU A 157 10.16 2.75 14.01
N ASN A 158 9.02 3.19 14.57
CA ASN A 158 8.43 4.50 14.24
C ASN A 158 9.36 5.68 14.58
N SER A 159 10.09 5.61 15.69
CA SER A 159 11.02 6.68 16.11
C SER A 159 12.22 6.86 15.17
N MET A 160 12.50 5.86 14.33
CA MET A 160 13.58 5.89 13.34
C MET A 160 13.11 6.37 11.96
N CYS A 161 11.83 6.73 11.81
CA CYS A 161 11.23 7.22 10.57
C CYS A 161 10.86 8.70 10.72
N HIS A 162 11.61 9.60 10.09
CA HIS A 162 11.41 11.05 10.21
C HIS A 162 10.51 11.56 9.06
N TRP A 163 9.22 11.27 9.15
CA TRP A 163 8.24 11.64 8.12
C TRP A 163 8.11 13.15 7.97
N PRO A 164 8.20 13.68 6.73
CA PRO A 164 7.95 15.10 6.48
C PRO A 164 6.49 15.48 6.78
N GLY A 165 6.28 16.73 7.20
CA GLY A 165 4.94 17.29 7.46
C GLY A 165 4.15 17.65 6.20
N TYR A 166 4.12 16.76 5.20
CA TYR A 166 3.44 17.00 3.93
C TYR A 166 1.92 17.07 4.06
N PHE A 167 1.35 16.25 4.93
CA PHE A 167 -0.07 16.20 5.22
C PHE A 167 -0.36 16.62 6.65
N GLN A 168 -1.53 17.25 6.88
CA GLN A 168 -1.96 17.63 8.22
C GLN A 168 -2.26 16.41 9.11
N LYS A 169 -2.86 15.38 8.52
CA LYS A 169 -3.22 14.13 9.21
C LYS A 169 -2.79 12.93 8.38
N MET A 170 -2.09 12.02 9.03
CA MET A 170 -1.65 10.77 8.42
C MET A 170 -1.98 9.60 9.35
N GLY A 171 -2.27 8.45 8.74
CA GLY A 171 -2.35 7.18 9.46
C GLY A 171 -1.00 6.79 10.07
N PRO A 172 -0.96 5.74 10.91
CA PRO A 172 0.29 5.21 11.43
C PRO A 172 1.15 4.66 10.28
N PRO A 173 2.49 4.67 10.41
CA PRO A 173 3.37 4.02 9.45
C PRO A 173 3.02 2.53 9.30
N ARG A 174 3.05 2.05 8.07
CA ARG A 174 2.91 0.64 7.73
C ARG A 174 4.18 0.17 7.06
N PHE A 175 4.65 -1.01 7.43
CA PHE A 175 5.91 -1.56 6.96
C PHE A 175 5.69 -2.74 6.03
N TRP A 176 6.63 -2.86 5.09
CA TRP A 176 6.66 -3.87 4.05
C TRP A 176 8.08 -4.41 3.96
N LEU A 177 8.31 -5.60 4.51
CA LEU A 177 9.62 -6.22 4.58
C LEU A 177 9.57 -7.57 3.85
N GLY A 178 10.43 -7.74 2.87
CA GLY A 178 10.46 -8.97 2.10
C GLY A 178 11.68 -9.14 1.23
N PRO A 179 12.04 -10.42 0.94
CA PRO A 179 13.10 -10.75 0.00
C PRO A 179 12.68 -10.44 -1.43
N VAL A 180 13.62 -10.67 -2.35
CA VAL A 180 13.40 -10.59 -3.80
C VAL A 180 12.17 -11.43 -4.21
N ARG A 181 11.45 -11.00 -5.23
CA ARG A 181 10.20 -11.57 -5.77
C ARG A 181 8.93 -11.30 -4.95
N THR A 182 9.01 -10.83 -3.70
CA THR A 182 7.80 -10.44 -2.98
C THR A 182 7.06 -9.35 -3.76
N MET A 183 5.73 -9.50 -3.86
CA MET A 183 4.91 -8.63 -4.68
C MET A 183 3.59 -8.31 -3.98
N THR A 184 3.12 -7.08 -4.15
CA THR A 184 1.72 -6.70 -3.96
C THR A 184 1.14 -6.47 -5.35
N PRO A 185 0.15 -7.28 -5.81
CA PRO A 185 -0.44 -7.18 -7.14
C PRO A 185 -1.10 -5.83 -7.39
N LEU A 186 -1.42 -5.57 -8.66
CA LEU A 186 -2.03 -4.32 -9.10
C LEU A 186 -3.33 -4.02 -8.35
N HIS A 187 -3.39 -2.86 -7.73
CA HIS A 187 -4.54 -2.40 -6.95
C HIS A 187 -4.52 -0.88 -6.83
N CYS A 188 -5.63 -0.29 -6.41
CA CYS A 188 -5.67 1.13 -6.05
C CYS A 188 -6.27 1.32 -4.65
N ASP A 189 -5.77 2.33 -3.97
CA ASP A 189 -6.29 2.87 -2.71
C ASP A 189 -6.96 4.22 -2.97
N TYR A 190 -7.96 4.59 -2.14
CA TYR A 190 -8.62 5.89 -2.25
C TYR A 190 -8.17 6.92 -1.21
N ASP A 191 -6.98 6.72 -0.64
CA ASP A 191 -6.24 7.70 0.15
C ASP A 191 -4.93 8.08 -0.57
N ASP A 192 -4.52 9.35 -0.47
CA ASP A 192 -3.18 9.75 -0.90
C ASP A 192 -2.12 9.03 -0.07
N ASN A 193 -1.10 8.50 -0.73
CA ASN A 193 -0.09 7.67 -0.12
C ASN A 193 1.32 8.23 -0.34
N VAL A 194 2.14 8.27 0.70
CA VAL A 194 3.58 8.48 0.60
C VAL A 194 4.30 7.18 0.99
N PHE A 195 5.09 6.69 0.05
CA PHE A 195 5.82 5.45 0.14
C PHE A 195 7.32 5.74 0.23
N ALA A 196 7.96 5.35 1.33
CA ALA A 196 9.37 5.56 1.61
C ALA A 196 10.16 4.26 1.43
N GLN A 197 11.16 4.26 0.57
CA GLN A 197 12.05 3.13 0.37
C GLN A 197 13.27 3.26 1.29
N ILE A 198 13.41 2.30 2.20
CA ILE A 198 14.42 2.32 3.27
C ILE A 198 15.62 1.45 2.87
N TRP A 199 15.37 0.20 2.49
CA TRP A 199 16.39 -0.74 2.02
C TRP A 199 15.98 -1.37 0.71
N GLY A 200 16.96 -1.70 -0.10
CA GLY A 200 16.75 -2.40 -1.36
C GLY A 200 15.96 -1.61 -2.37
N THR A 201 15.74 -2.21 -3.53
CA THR A 201 15.11 -1.58 -4.70
C THR A 201 13.78 -2.25 -4.99
N LYS A 202 12.78 -1.44 -5.31
CA LYS A 202 11.45 -1.92 -5.77
C LYS A 202 11.12 -1.35 -7.14
N ARG A 203 10.43 -2.17 -7.92
CA ARG A 203 9.76 -1.76 -9.16
C ARG A 203 8.30 -1.50 -8.84
N ILE A 204 7.79 -0.37 -9.29
CA ILE A 204 6.38 -0.02 -9.13
C ILE A 204 5.80 0.32 -10.51
N HIS A 205 4.72 -0.37 -10.89
CA HIS A 205 3.90 0.00 -12.04
C HIS A 205 2.73 0.84 -11.57
N LEU A 206 2.44 1.90 -12.30
CA LEU A 206 1.39 2.87 -11.98
C LEU A 206 0.47 3.06 -13.17
N ALA A 207 -0.85 3.10 -12.93
CA ALA A 207 -1.82 3.46 -13.96
C ALA A 207 -2.86 4.46 -13.43
N PRO A 208 -3.32 5.42 -14.27
CA PRO A 208 -4.20 6.48 -13.82
C PRO A 208 -5.62 5.99 -13.50
N PRO A 209 -6.34 6.65 -12.59
CA PRO A 209 -7.67 6.24 -12.15
C PRO A 209 -8.72 6.14 -13.24
N HIS A 210 -8.63 6.96 -14.30
CA HIS A 210 -9.59 6.94 -15.41
C HIS A 210 -9.42 5.74 -16.37
N HIS A 211 -8.33 4.96 -16.20
CA HIS A 211 -8.11 3.71 -16.93
C HIS A 211 -8.59 2.47 -16.18
N ASP A 212 -9.32 2.64 -15.08
CA ASP A 212 -9.73 1.50 -14.25
C ASP A 212 -10.56 0.45 -15.03
N GLU A 213 -11.42 0.88 -15.96
CA GLU A 213 -12.21 -0.03 -16.81
C GLU A 213 -11.32 -0.95 -17.69
N PHE A 214 -10.11 -0.51 -18.04
CA PHE A 214 -9.15 -1.30 -18.81
C PHE A 214 -8.39 -2.31 -17.92
N LEU A 215 -8.42 -2.12 -16.59
CA LEU A 215 -7.68 -2.92 -15.62
C LEU A 215 -8.54 -3.98 -14.91
N TYR A 216 -9.79 -4.18 -15.35
CA TYR A 216 -10.69 -5.21 -14.82
C TYR A 216 -10.84 -5.16 -13.28
N PRO A 217 -11.25 -4.03 -12.71
CA PRO A 217 -11.27 -3.84 -11.27
C PRO A 217 -12.18 -4.84 -10.57
N LYS A 218 -11.69 -5.39 -9.46
CA LYS A 218 -12.45 -6.21 -8.53
C LYS A 218 -12.42 -5.55 -7.16
N GLU A 219 -13.58 -5.33 -6.59
CA GLU A 219 -13.67 -4.85 -5.22
C GLU A 219 -13.08 -5.89 -4.28
N ALA A 220 -12.01 -5.52 -3.59
CA ALA A 220 -11.37 -6.37 -2.59
C ALA A 220 -11.85 -6.04 -1.17
N ASN A 221 -12.20 -4.78 -0.95
CA ASN A 221 -12.88 -4.26 0.23
C ASN A 221 -13.39 -2.85 -0.09
N ALA A 222 -14.12 -2.22 0.83
CA ALA A 222 -14.76 -0.92 0.60
C ALA A 222 -13.81 0.25 0.21
N ILE A 223 -12.50 0.09 0.34
CA ILE A 223 -11.51 1.15 0.05
C ILE A 223 -10.41 0.72 -0.92
N LEU A 224 -10.43 -0.52 -1.39
CA LEU A 224 -9.37 -1.10 -2.20
C LEU A 224 -9.96 -1.92 -3.35
N PHE A 225 -9.52 -1.63 -4.55
CA PHE A 225 -9.87 -2.38 -5.75
C PHE A 225 -8.63 -3.05 -6.31
N GLY A 226 -8.66 -4.38 -6.39
CA GLY A 226 -7.62 -5.16 -7.02
C GLY A 226 -7.85 -5.31 -8.53
N SER A 227 -6.78 -5.59 -9.26
CA SER A 227 -6.83 -5.98 -10.67
C SER A 227 -6.21 -7.36 -10.86
N PRO A 228 -6.80 -8.22 -11.70
CA PRO A 228 -6.19 -9.50 -12.06
C PRO A 228 -5.11 -9.35 -13.14
N PHE A 229 -4.94 -8.17 -13.73
CA PHE A 229 -3.94 -7.89 -14.75
C PHE A 229 -2.56 -7.69 -14.12
N ASP A 230 -1.54 -8.35 -14.67
CA ASP A 230 -0.14 -8.17 -14.27
C ASP A 230 0.60 -7.38 -15.37
N PRO A 231 0.98 -6.11 -15.12
CA PRO A 231 1.70 -5.30 -16.12
C PRO A 231 3.13 -5.78 -16.39
N GLU A 232 3.73 -6.64 -15.53
CA GLU A 232 5.05 -7.23 -15.76
C GLU A 232 5.00 -8.48 -16.65
N ALA A 233 3.86 -9.19 -16.64
CA ALA A 233 3.62 -10.39 -17.44
C ALA A 233 2.23 -10.29 -18.10
N PRO A 234 2.03 -9.35 -19.04
CA PRO A 234 0.71 -9.02 -19.55
C PRO A 234 0.10 -10.14 -20.39
N ASP A 235 -1.02 -10.68 -19.95
CA ASP A 235 -1.86 -11.60 -20.72
C ASP A 235 -2.96 -10.82 -21.43
N TYR A 236 -2.64 -10.31 -22.59
CA TYR A 236 -3.58 -9.53 -23.40
C TYR A 236 -4.66 -10.38 -24.11
N ASP A 237 -4.51 -11.68 -24.17
CA ASP A 237 -5.55 -12.56 -24.71
C ASP A 237 -6.67 -12.71 -23.67
N ARG A 238 -6.31 -12.82 -22.41
CA ARG A 238 -7.23 -12.85 -21.29
C ARG A 238 -7.78 -11.47 -20.92
N TYR A 239 -6.97 -10.43 -21.06
CA TYR A 239 -7.28 -9.04 -20.66
C TYR A 239 -7.08 -8.06 -21.83
N PRO A 240 -7.86 -8.17 -22.92
CA PRO A 240 -7.63 -7.39 -24.16
C PRO A 240 -7.76 -5.88 -23.95
N LEU A 241 -8.60 -5.40 -23.04
CA LEU A 241 -8.76 -3.96 -22.76
C LEU A 241 -7.50 -3.36 -22.12
N ALA A 242 -6.67 -4.17 -21.46
CA ALA A 242 -5.46 -3.69 -20.79
C ALA A 242 -4.42 -3.12 -21.78
N ARG A 243 -4.54 -3.41 -23.09
CA ARG A 243 -3.74 -2.74 -24.14
C ARG A 243 -3.97 -1.22 -24.19
N GLN A 244 -5.08 -0.73 -23.68
CA GLN A 244 -5.44 0.68 -23.64
C GLN A 244 -5.00 1.35 -22.34
N ALA A 245 -4.58 0.58 -21.35
CA ALA A 245 -4.11 1.12 -20.08
C ALA A 245 -2.73 1.76 -20.24
N ASN A 246 -2.58 3.00 -19.78
CA ASN A 246 -1.28 3.65 -19.67
C ASN A 246 -0.59 3.23 -18.37
N CYS A 247 0.20 2.16 -18.41
CA CYS A 247 0.99 1.71 -17.27
C CYS A 247 2.42 2.26 -17.39
N VAL A 248 2.85 3.02 -16.39
CA VAL A 248 4.22 3.52 -16.31
C VAL A 248 4.99 2.80 -15.22
N GLU A 249 6.27 2.53 -15.46
CA GLU A 249 7.18 1.91 -14.50
C GLU A 249 8.01 2.98 -13.80
N VAL A 250 8.25 2.78 -12.51
CA VAL A 250 9.22 3.54 -11.73
C VAL A 250 10.03 2.61 -10.85
N ILE A 251 11.36 2.80 -10.85
CA ILE A 251 12.26 2.17 -9.89
C ILE A 251 12.41 3.10 -8.70
N VAL A 252 12.20 2.54 -7.51
CA VAL A 252 12.31 3.25 -6.24
C VAL A 252 13.46 2.67 -5.45
N ASP A 253 14.51 3.47 -5.27
CA ASP A 253 15.77 3.10 -4.63
C ASP A 253 15.80 3.55 -3.16
N PRO A 254 16.71 3.01 -2.33
CA PRO A 254 16.91 3.48 -0.96
C PRO A 254 17.13 5.00 -0.93
N GLY A 255 16.40 5.67 -0.07
CA GLY A 255 16.43 7.14 0.02
C GLY A 255 15.28 7.85 -0.68
N ASP A 256 14.59 7.16 -1.58
CA ASP A 256 13.47 7.70 -2.34
C ASP A 256 12.15 7.69 -1.54
N MET A 257 11.31 8.68 -1.82
CA MET A 257 9.93 8.73 -1.36
C MET A 257 8.99 8.94 -2.56
N LEU A 258 8.11 7.99 -2.83
CA LEU A 258 7.12 8.07 -3.90
C LEU A 258 5.79 8.59 -3.34
N PHE A 259 5.23 9.61 -3.98
CA PHE A 259 3.84 10.01 -3.80
C PHE A 259 2.97 9.25 -4.80
N VAL A 260 1.96 8.54 -4.29
CA VAL A 260 0.94 7.88 -5.09
C VAL A 260 -0.40 8.54 -4.78
N PRO A 261 -0.99 9.29 -5.73
CA PRO A 261 -2.29 9.91 -5.50
C PRO A 261 -3.40 8.87 -5.33
N ALA A 262 -4.42 9.22 -4.60
CA ALA A 262 -5.62 8.41 -4.43
C ALA A 262 -6.19 7.95 -5.79
N GLY A 263 -6.59 6.68 -5.86
CA GLY A 263 -7.16 6.06 -7.06
C GLY A 263 -6.15 5.60 -8.12
N TRP A 264 -4.86 5.97 -8.00
CA TRP A 264 -3.84 5.44 -8.90
C TRP A 264 -3.61 3.95 -8.64
N TYR A 265 -3.76 3.14 -9.68
CA TYR A 265 -3.41 1.73 -9.63
C TYR A 265 -1.90 1.58 -9.47
N HIS A 266 -1.49 0.66 -8.60
CA HIS A 266 -0.08 0.37 -8.40
C HIS A 266 0.17 -1.10 -8.09
N GLN A 267 1.21 -1.65 -8.72
CA GLN A 267 1.80 -2.95 -8.42
C GLN A 267 3.20 -2.73 -7.89
N VAL A 268 3.55 -3.41 -6.81
CA VAL A 268 4.86 -3.22 -6.14
C VAL A 268 5.58 -4.55 -6.06
N ARG A 269 6.76 -4.65 -6.70
CA ARG A 269 7.63 -5.83 -6.66
C ARG A 269 8.99 -5.50 -6.05
N ALA A 270 9.47 -6.33 -5.15
CA ALA A 270 10.83 -6.25 -4.62
C ALA A 270 11.84 -6.85 -5.62
N LEU A 271 12.81 -6.05 -6.03
CA LEU A 271 13.92 -6.48 -6.91
C LEU A 271 15.11 -7.02 -6.10
N THR A 272 15.21 -6.58 -4.85
CA THR A 272 16.19 -7.06 -3.87
C THR A 272 15.50 -7.28 -2.52
N PHE A 273 16.21 -7.82 -1.52
CA PHE A 273 15.71 -7.78 -0.15
C PHE A 273 15.44 -6.33 0.25
N SER A 274 14.22 -6.03 0.67
CA SER A 274 13.79 -4.65 0.81
C SER A 274 12.93 -4.41 2.05
N LEU A 275 13.11 -3.22 2.62
CA LEU A 275 12.23 -2.64 3.63
C LEU A 275 11.70 -1.32 3.10
N SER A 276 10.41 -1.15 3.13
CA SER A 276 9.75 0.13 2.87
C SER A 276 8.71 0.42 3.93
N SER A 277 8.36 1.68 4.06
CA SER A 277 7.25 2.11 4.89
C SER A 277 6.37 3.07 4.11
N ASN A 278 5.08 3.07 4.42
CA ASN A 278 4.17 4.05 3.84
C ASN A 278 3.21 4.61 4.87
N ARG A 279 2.64 5.76 4.55
CA ARG A 279 1.55 6.36 5.32
C ARG A 279 0.49 6.91 4.37
N TRP A 280 -0.76 6.63 4.69
CA TRP A 280 -1.90 7.21 4.00
C TRP A 280 -2.33 8.51 4.68
N ALA A 281 -2.64 9.51 3.86
CA ALA A 281 -3.25 10.74 4.32
C ALA A 281 -4.66 10.46 4.86
N ARG A 282 -5.12 11.30 5.77
CA ARG A 282 -6.48 11.22 6.32
C ARG A 282 -7.27 12.43 5.87
N GLY A 283 -8.34 12.20 5.15
CA GLY A 283 -9.23 13.27 4.67
C GLY A 283 -9.47 13.22 3.17
N VAL A 284 -9.85 14.35 2.60
CA VAL A 284 -10.08 14.46 1.16
C VAL A 284 -8.75 14.44 0.42
N PRO A 285 -8.61 13.62 -0.64
CA PRO A 285 -7.42 13.61 -1.49
C PRO A 285 -7.04 15.00 -2.02
N LEU A 286 -5.75 15.30 -2.08
CA LEU A 286 -5.28 16.64 -2.47
C LEU A 286 -5.71 17.05 -3.89
N ALA A 287 -5.78 16.08 -4.81
CA ALA A 287 -6.29 16.33 -6.16
C ALA A 287 -7.75 16.81 -6.18
N LEU A 288 -8.55 16.48 -5.17
CA LEU A 288 -9.93 16.90 -5.03
C LEU A 288 -10.08 18.21 -4.24
N SER A 289 -9.04 18.65 -3.52
CA SER A 289 -9.11 19.83 -2.67
C SER A 289 -9.27 21.15 -3.44
N LEU A 290 -8.97 21.15 -4.73
CA LEU A 290 -9.14 22.31 -5.63
C LEU A 290 -10.50 22.33 -6.31
N ILE A 291 -11.32 21.30 -6.12
CA ILE A 291 -12.67 21.22 -6.67
C ILE A 291 -13.62 21.44 -5.51
N HIS A 292 -14.50 22.45 -5.61
CA HIS A 292 -15.63 22.57 -4.71
C HIS A 292 -16.58 21.39 -5.00
N ILE A 293 -16.50 20.33 -4.19
CA ILE A 293 -17.46 19.23 -4.21
C ILE A 293 -18.71 19.64 -3.49
#